data_bab9e86b7ff65af41486d1c3196dae73
#
_entry.id   bab9e86b7ff65af41486d1c3196dae73
#
_cell.length_a   1.000
_cell.length_b   1.000
_cell.length_c   1.000
_cell.angle_alpha   90.00
_cell.angle_beta   90.00
_cell.angle_gamma   90.00
#
_symmetry.space_group_name_H-M   'P 1'
#
loop_
_entity.id
_entity.type
_entity.pdbx_description
1 polymer ?
#
loop_
_entity_poly.entity_id
_entity_poly.type
_entity_poly.pdbx_seq_one_letter_code
_entity_poly.pdbx_strand_id
1 'polypeptide(L)'
;MKKLLTTMTMLLALGQSAMAQFGSCTPSERYEYKDKQTGVTIIGLTDTTKNDRFMYQTDPMWTADGKYLLFRSSSRGDGKEQETVGRDGKKRKYRPTNYFFIDLETYKIIQATDGKEGGVFLGNKSNKFYYNRREEGKWNLYEMDLDSFFADVKTGKCKKQKHYERFIGTFPTEMGRPGGMAINSDDTYAFISVERDGTDEEKERMSKNAFIPESNQPIKIKPVLSGLRKMNLQTGEVTKIADVEFKVGHIQSSRFNPDEIVFCNETGGDAAQRMWYAKADGSVVKPLYKETPLDWVTHETFASRDYVYFNILGFQPRLRKQASGILRINLRNDDVELLGQVEMKADGDQLRGRGFWHCNASRDDKWSAGDTFAGSVWLINNETGMRYHIAAETKMKPDHSHPAFGPDCNTLIFQSGHFTNGKRLNLMMVDLDKVVK
;
A
#
# COMPACT_ATOMS: atom_id res chain seq x y z
N MET A 1 40.12 6.51 -64.99
CA MET A 1 39.79 6.96 -63.67
C MET A 1 38.36 6.51 -63.31
N LYS A 2 38.22 5.40 -62.61
CA LYS A 2 36.93 4.84 -62.21
C LYS A 2 36.66 5.33 -60.80
N LYS A 3 35.57 6.10 -60.64
CA LYS A 3 35.09 6.53 -59.35
C LYS A 3 34.32 5.38 -58.70
N LEU A 4 34.80 4.90 -57.57
CA LEU A 4 34.08 3.96 -56.69
C LEU A 4 33.08 4.74 -55.88
N LEU A 5 31.77 4.50 -56.08
CA LEU A 5 30.70 5.01 -55.23
C LEU A 5 30.48 3.98 -54.14
N THR A 6 30.87 4.33 -52.90
CA THR A 6 30.57 3.51 -51.72
C THR A 6 29.23 3.94 -51.19
N THR A 7 28.20 3.12 -51.37
CA THR A 7 26.87 3.34 -50.82
C THR A 7 26.88 2.85 -49.36
N MET A 8 26.89 3.80 -48.45
CA MET A 8 26.77 3.54 -47.01
C MET A 8 25.30 3.36 -46.68
N THR A 9 24.87 2.10 -46.54
CA THR A 9 23.50 1.76 -46.10
C THR A 9 23.41 2.03 -44.61
N MET A 10 22.80 3.15 -44.24
CA MET A 10 22.47 3.48 -42.84
C MET A 10 21.25 2.65 -42.44
N LEU A 11 21.46 1.57 -41.69
CA LEU A 11 20.38 0.87 -41.00
C LEU A 11 19.81 1.82 -39.96
N LEU A 12 18.71 2.49 -40.26
CA LEU A 12 17.83 3.10 -39.27
C LEU A 12 17.19 1.94 -38.52
N ALA A 13 17.72 1.61 -37.33
CA ALA A 13 17.00 0.88 -36.33
C ALA A 13 15.86 1.81 -35.83
N LEU A 14 14.69 1.68 -36.46
CA LEU A 14 13.45 2.18 -35.96
C LEU A 14 13.20 1.44 -34.61
N GLY A 15 13.65 2.02 -33.54
CA GLY A 15 13.18 1.67 -32.19
C GLY A 15 11.68 1.93 -32.14
N GLN A 16 10.89 0.93 -32.51
CA GLN A 16 9.50 0.91 -32.12
C GLN A 16 9.50 0.93 -30.60
N SER A 17 9.17 2.07 -30.00
CA SER A 17 8.74 2.12 -28.65
C SER A 17 7.53 1.18 -28.56
N ALA A 18 7.77 -0.05 -28.10
CA ALA A 18 6.71 -1.02 -27.85
C ALA A 18 5.77 -0.31 -26.86
N MET A 19 4.58 0.06 -27.34
CA MET A 19 3.55 0.60 -26.49
C MET A 19 3.31 -0.43 -25.40
N ALA A 20 3.44 -0.03 -24.15
CA ALA A 20 3.23 -0.90 -23.02
C ALA A 20 1.80 -1.44 -23.09
N GLN A 21 1.66 -2.74 -23.17
CA GLN A 21 0.38 -3.45 -23.18
C GLN A 21 0.49 -4.68 -22.30
N PHE A 22 -0.64 -5.22 -21.91
CA PHE A 22 -0.72 -6.43 -21.10
C PHE A 22 0.26 -7.51 -21.58
N GLY A 23 1.05 -8.05 -20.66
CA GLY A 23 2.06 -9.06 -20.92
C GLY A 23 3.35 -8.55 -21.56
N SER A 24 3.49 -7.24 -21.84
CA SER A 24 4.77 -6.69 -22.28
C SER A 24 5.83 -6.83 -21.19
N CYS A 25 7.05 -7.20 -21.60
CA CYS A 25 8.20 -7.34 -20.72
C CYS A 25 9.29 -6.37 -21.20
N THR A 26 9.69 -5.45 -20.33
CA THR A 26 10.74 -4.46 -20.61
C THR A 26 12.04 -4.82 -19.90
N PRO A 27 13.21 -4.38 -20.40
CA PRO A 27 14.49 -4.60 -19.76
C PRO A 27 14.54 -4.07 -18.32
N SER A 28 15.50 -4.58 -17.55
CA SER A 28 15.81 -4.09 -16.21
C SER A 28 16.20 -2.62 -16.25
N GLU A 29 15.67 -1.86 -15.30
CA GLU A 29 16.04 -0.47 -15.04
C GLU A 29 16.87 -0.37 -13.73
N ARG A 30 17.31 -1.50 -13.20
CA ARG A 30 18.04 -1.60 -11.94
C ARG A 30 19.36 -0.83 -11.97
N TYR A 31 19.60 -0.08 -10.91
CA TYR A 31 20.89 0.59 -10.65
C TYR A 31 21.21 0.55 -9.14
N GLU A 32 22.42 0.91 -8.77
CA GLU A 32 22.81 1.03 -7.37
C GLU A 32 23.40 2.43 -7.12
N TYR A 33 23.16 2.93 -5.93
CA TYR A 33 23.82 4.14 -5.44
C TYR A 33 24.06 4.08 -3.94
N LYS A 34 25.00 4.86 -3.48
CA LYS A 34 25.28 5.03 -2.06
C LYS A 34 24.63 6.32 -1.57
N ASP A 35 23.75 6.24 -0.58
CA ASP A 35 23.19 7.43 0.05
C ASP A 35 24.31 8.23 0.71
N LYS A 36 24.40 9.52 0.39
CA LYS A 36 25.54 10.37 0.79
C LYS A 36 25.55 10.68 2.29
N GLN A 37 24.40 10.66 2.94
CA GLN A 37 24.28 10.99 4.36
C GLN A 37 24.36 9.74 5.23
N THR A 38 23.74 8.65 4.80
CA THR A 38 23.69 7.42 5.60
C THR A 38 24.82 6.46 5.29
N GLY A 39 25.40 6.56 4.10
CA GLY A 39 26.39 5.62 3.61
C GLY A 39 25.83 4.26 3.17
N VAL A 40 24.52 4.06 3.24
CA VAL A 40 23.84 2.83 2.85
C VAL A 40 23.82 2.68 1.32
N THR A 41 24.09 1.47 0.83
CA THR A 41 23.92 1.14 -0.59
C THR A 41 22.47 0.80 -0.85
N ILE A 42 21.84 1.56 -1.74
CA ILE A 42 20.43 1.44 -2.11
C ILE A 42 20.34 0.99 -3.57
N ILE A 43 19.47 0.02 -3.82
CA ILE A 43 19.16 -0.49 -5.15
C ILE A 43 17.95 0.27 -5.67
N GLY A 44 18.10 1.04 -6.76
CA GLY A 44 16.97 1.56 -7.52
C GLY A 44 16.41 0.48 -8.42
N LEU A 45 15.11 0.24 -8.36
CA LEU A 45 14.41 -0.78 -9.13
C LEU A 45 13.82 -0.22 -10.43
N THR A 46 13.54 1.09 -10.46
CA THR A 46 12.95 1.79 -11.60
C THR A 46 13.70 3.07 -11.91
N ASP A 47 13.70 3.48 -13.17
CA ASP A 47 14.37 4.69 -13.61
C ASP A 47 13.66 5.98 -13.19
N THR A 48 14.34 7.11 -13.33
CA THR A 48 13.83 8.42 -12.89
C THR A 48 12.90 9.10 -13.89
N THR A 49 12.67 8.51 -15.07
CA THR A 49 11.82 9.10 -16.11
C THR A 49 10.34 8.82 -15.90
N LYS A 50 10.02 7.78 -15.12
CA LYS A 50 8.67 7.33 -14.79
C LYS A 50 8.25 7.79 -13.39
N ASN A 51 6.96 7.71 -13.11
CA ASN A 51 6.41 7.94 -11.78
C ASN A 51 5.77 6.65 -11.29
N ASP A 52 6.58 5.84 -10.61
CA ASP A 52 6.23 4.52 -10.15
C ASP A 52 5.99 4.53 -8.63
N ARG A 53 5.02 3.76 -8.19
CA ARG A 53 4.65 3.68 -6.78
C ARG A 53 4.47 2.24 -6.37
N PHE A 54 4.90 1.91 -5.18
CA PHE A 54 4.48 0.68 -4.52
C PHE A 54 2.97 0.70 -4.21
N MET A 55 2.43 -0.44 -3.85
CA MET A 55 1.15 -0.52 -3.18
C MET A 55 1.28 0.16 -1.80
N TYR A 56 0.18 0.32 -1.09
CA TYR A 56 0.27 0.84 0.27
C TYR A 56 1.03 -0.17 1.15
N GLN A 57 1.82 0.30 2.12
CA GLN A 57 2.75 -0.56 2.89
C GLN A 57 2.08 -1.73 3.62
N THR A 58 0.76 -1.69 3.80
CA THR A 58 0.00 -2.77 4.44
C THR A 58 -0.43 -3.86 3.47
N ASP A 59 -0.41 -3.57 2.16
CA ASP A 59 -0.85 -4.52 1.14
C ASP A 59 0.25 -5.52 0.79
N PRO A 60 -0.08 -6.77 0.43
CA PRO A 60 0.88 -7.70 -0.16
C PRO A 60 1.48 -7.12 -1.44
N MET A 61 2.81 -7.06 -1.52
CA MET A 61 3.52 -6.60 -2.72
C MET A 61 4.34 -7.69 -3.40
N TRP A 62 4.67 -8.75 -2.71
CA TRP A 62 5.34 -9.91 -3.28
C TRP A 62 4.34 -11.00 -3.64
N THR A 63 4.57 -11.70 -4.75
CA THR A 63 3.89 -12.96 -5.01
C THR A 63 4.15 -13.95 -3.88
N ALA A 64 3.28 -14.95 -3.73
CA ALA A 64 3.38 -15.92 -2.63
C ALA A 64 4.73 -16.68 -2.61
N ASP A 65 5.31 -16.92 -3.78
CA ASP A 65 6.63 -17.54 -3.94
C ASP A 65 7.80 -16.55 -3.78
N GLY A 66 7.52 -15.26 -3.55
CA GLY A 66 8.51 -14.21 -3.32
C GLY A 66 9.29 -13.77 -4.57
N LYS A 67 8.99 -14.29 -5.78
CA LYS A 67 9.81 -14.04 -6.97
C LYS A 67 9.51 -12.76 -7.71
N TYR A 68 8.30 -12.21 -7.54
CA TYR A 68 7.87 -11.01 -8.24
C TYR A 68 7.37 -9.96 -7.28
N LEU A 69 7.70 -8.71 -7.56
CA LEU A 69 7.34 -7.53 -6.76
C LEU A 69 6.35 -6.67 -7.52
N LEU A 70 5.15 -6.51 -6.98
CA LEU A 70 4.05 -5.71 -7.54
C LEU A 70 4.26 -4.22 -7.31
N PHE A 71 4.01 -3.42 -8.34
CA PHE A 71 3.93 -1.97 -8.25
C PHE A 71 2.91 -1.39 -9.24
N ARG A 72 2.63 -0.11 -9.13
CA ARG A 72 1.68 0.61 -10.00
C ARG A 72 2.32 1.84 -10.64
N SER A 73 1.87 2.17 -11.85
CA SER A 73 2.29 3.36 -12.58
C SER A 73 1.20 3.90 -13.49
N SER A 74 1.03 5.21 -13.50
CA SER A 74 0.21 5.92 -14.48
C SER A 74 1.05 6.50 -15.63
N SER A 75 2.37 6.36 -15.57
CA SER A 75 3.30 6.89 -16.57
C SER A 75 3.88 5.83 -17.53
N ARG A 76 3.58 4.53 -17.28
CA ARG A 76 4.07 3.39 -18.08
C ARG A 76 3.05 2.81 -19.04
N GLY A 77 1.81 3.21 -19.02
CA GLY A 77 0.77 2.71 -19.93
C GLY A 77 0.90 3.24 -21.36
N ASP A 78 -0.15 3.08 -22.16
CA ASP A 78 -0.26 3.60 -23.53
C ASP A 78 -0.26 5.14 -23.61
N GLY A 79 -0.16 5.82 -22.48
CA GLY A 79 -0.09 7.27 -22.35
C GLY A 79 -1.39 8.01 -22.65
N LYS A 80 -2.47 7.30 -23.01
CA LYS A 80 -3.74 7.91 -23.34
C LYS A 80 -4.44 8.44 -22.08
N GLU A 81 -4.82 9.71 -22.14
CA GLU A 81 -5.67 10.31 -21.12
C GLU A 81 -7.13 9.88 -21.33
N GLN A 82 -7.80 9.57 -20.22
CA GLN A 82 -9.23 9.30 -20.17
C GLN A 82 -9.94 10.44 -19.45
N GLU A 83 -11.23 10.61 -19.72
CA GLU A 83 -12.08 11.56 -18.99
C GLU A 83 -12.94 10.80 -17.97
N THR A 84 -13.07 11.38 -16.79
CA THR A 84 -14.02 10.94 -15.77
C THR A 84 -14.81 12.12 -15.25
N VAL A 85 -16.01 11.87 -14.73
CA VAL A 85 -16.81 12.88 -14.05
C VAL A 85 -16.68 12.64 -12.56
N GLY A 86 -16.12 13.63 -11.84
CA GLY A 86 -16.02 13.58 -10.39
C GLY A 86 -17.40 13.64 -9.70
N ARG A 87 -17.44 13.33 -8.40
CA ARG A 87 -18.68 13.46 -7.60
C ARG A 87 -19.25 14.87 -7.57
N ASP A 88 -18.42 15.86 -7.81
CA ASP A 88 -18.77 17.28 -7.94
C ASP A 88 -19.31 17.64 -9.35
N GLY A 89 -19.56 16.66 -10.21
CA GLY A 89 -20.02 16.83 -11.59
C GLY A 89 -18.96 17.36 -12.55
N LYS A 90 -17.73 17.64 -12.11
CA LYS A 90 -16.68 18.19 -12.95
C LYS A 90 -15.96 17.10 -13.74
N LYS A 91 -15.77 17.36 -15.04
CA LYS A 91 -14.92 16.52 -15.88
C LYS A 91 -13.45 16.68 -15.51
N ARG A 92 -12.76 15.57 -15.38
CA ARG A 92 -11.32 15.52 -15.08
C ARG A 92 -10.63 14.56 -16.03
N LYS A 93 -9.49 14.97 -16.54
CA LYS A 93 -8.61 14.08 -17.29
C LYS A 93 -7.69 13.34 -16.33
N TYR A 94 -7.50 12.07 -16.58
CA TYR A 94 -6.58 11.24 -15.81
C TYR A 94 -5.91 10.20 -16.72
N ARG A 95 -4.76 9.71 -16.32
CA ARG A 95 -4.13 8.55 -16.96
C ARG A 95 -4.45 7.32 -16.12
N PRO A 96 -4.98 6.26 -16.73
CA PRO A 96 -5.23 5.01 -16.02
C PRO A 96 -3.97 4.50 -15.34
N THR A 97 -4.12 4.01 -14.13
CA THR A 97 -3.05 3.31 -13.44
C THR A 97 -3.01 1.88 -13.93
N ASN A 98 -1.82 1.44 -14.34
CA ASN A 98 -1.54 0.06 -14.65
C ASN A 98 -0.69 -0.56 -13.54
N TYR A 99 -0.76 -1.88 -13.42
CA TYR A 99 -0.01 -2.66 -12.47
C TYR A 99 1.06 -3.48 -13.18
N PHE A 100 2.22 -3.56 -12.55
CA PHE A 100 3.43 -4.15 -13.10
C PHE A 100 4.07 -5.05 -12.05
N PHE A 101 4.81 -6.04 -12.53
CA PHE A 101 5.67 -6.86 -11.69
C PHE A 101 7.13 -6.66 -12.08
N ILE A 102 8.00 -6.62 -11.07
CA ILE A 102 9.45 -6.75 -11.24
C ILE A 102 9.79 -8.22 -10.97
N ASP A 103 10.36 -8.90 -11.93
CA ASP A 103 10.99 -10.21 -11.72
C ASP A 103 12.28 -10.00 -10.92
N LEU A 104 12.33 -10.47 -9.68
CA LEU A 104 13.45 -10.22 -8.76
C LEU A 104 14.73 -10.98 -9.11
N GLU A 105 14.69 -11.96 -10.00
CA GLU A 105 15.86 -12.64 -10.55
C GLU A 105 16.51 -11.81 -11.67
N THR A 106 15.71 -11.30 -12.60
CA THR A 106 16.20 -10.61 -13.81
C THR A 106 16.03 -9.09 -13.76
N TYR A 107 15.26 -8.58 -12.83
CA TYR A 107 14.82 -7.19 -12.69
C TYR A 107 14.07 -6.66 -13.92
N LYS A 108 13.58 -7.53 -14.78
CA LYS A 108 12.69 -7.14 -15.88
C LYS A 108 11.33 -6.72 -15.34
N ILE A 109 10.69 -5.80 -16.06
CA ILE A 109 9.40 -5.25 -15.69
C ILE A 109 8.33 -5.79 -16.61
N ILE A 110 7.28 -6.38 -16.04
CA ILE A 110 6.17 -7.05 -16.74
C ILE A 110 4.88 -6.29 -16.47
N GLN A 111 4.15 -5.88 -17.52
CA GLN A 111 2.84 -5.24 -17.37
C GLN A 111 1.75 -6.29 -17.18
N ALA A 112 0.98 -6.16 -16.11
CA ALA A 112 -0.03 -7.14 -15.69
C ALA A 112 -1.49 -6.67 -15.86
N THR A 113 -1.74 -5.41 -16.28
CA THR A 113 -3.11 -4.91 -16.48
C THR A 113 -3.20 -3.92 -17.63
N ASP A 114 -4.44 -3.69 -18.12
CA ASP A 114 -4.78 -2.75 -19.17
C ASP A 114 -5.39 -1.43 -18.68
N GLY A 115 -5.36 -1.16 -17.35
CA GLY A 115 -5.87 0.08 -16.75
C GLY A 115 -7.39 0.14 -16.57
N LYS A 116 -8.05 -1.01 -16.55
CA LYS A 116 -9.49 -1.15 -16.26
C LYS A 116 -9.77 -1.64 -14.84
N GLU A 117 -8.72 -2.09 -14.18
CA GLU A 117 -8.75 -2.66 -12.85
C GLU A 117 -8.82 -1.55 -11.80
N GLY A 118 -9.65 -1.79 -10.78
CA GLY A 118 -9.73 -0.96 -9.59
C GLY A 118 -8.68 -1.38 -8.54
N GLY A 119 -9.10 -1.59 -7.29
CA GLY A 119 -8.20 -2.09 -6.24
C GLY A 119 -7.67 -3.48 -6.58
N VAL A 120 -6.37 -3.68 -6.39
CA VAL A 120 -5.69 -4.96 -6.67
C VAL A 120 -5.03 -5.50 -5.41
N PHE A 121 -4.96 -6.83 -5.31
CA PHE A 121 -4.42 -7.54 -4.15
C PHE A 121 -3.75 -8.83 -4.61
N LEU A 122 -2.69 -9.23 -3.89
CA LEU A 122 -2.05 -10.52 -4.12
C LEU A 122 -2.56 -11.57 -3.15
N GLY A 123 -2.56 -12.81 -3.58
CA GLY A 123 -2.73 -13.95 -2.69
C GLY A 123 -1.58 -14.06 -1.70
N ASN A 124 -1.86 -14.60 -0.52
CA ASN A 124 -0.85 -14.81 0.52
C ASN A 124 -0.20 -16.18 0.43
N LYS A 125 -0.92 -17.17 -0.11
CA LYS A 125 -0.51 -18.58 -0.19
C LYS A 125 -0.30 -19.06 -1.62
N SER A 126 -0.95 -18.43 -2.58
CA SER A 126 -0.89 -18.78 -3.99
C SER A 126 -0.51 -17.59 -4.86
N ASN A 127 0.13 -17.83 -6.00
CA ASN A 127 0.46 -16.81 -6.97
C ASN A 127 -0.80 -16.37 -7.74
N LYS A 128 -1.69 -15.72 -7.04
CA LYS A 128 -2.95 -15.19 -7.55
C LYS A 128 -2.97 -13.67 -7.42
N PHE A 129 -3.58 -13.03 -8.40
CA PHE A 129 -3.75 -11.59 -8.47
C PHE A 129 -5.23 -11.28 -8.53
N TYR A 130 -5.75 -10.65 -7.47
CA TYR A 130 -7.16 -10.31 -7.33
C TYR A 130 -7.37 -8.84 -7.64
N TYR A 131 -8.45 -8.52 -8.36
CA TYR A 131 -8.81 -7.14 -8.66
C TYR A 131 -10.30 -6.99 -8.90
N ASN A 132 -10.80 -5.80 -8.64
CA ASN A 132 -12.17 -5.46 -8.98
C ASN A 132 -12.22 -4.74 -10.33
N ARG A 133 -13.34 -4.93 -11.04
CA ARG A 133 -13.67 -4.26 -12.30
C ARG A 133 -15.13 -3.86 -12.28
N ARG A 134 -15.43 -2.64 -12.74
CA ARG A 134 -16.80 -2.18 -12.89
C ARG A 134 -17.31 -2.49 -14.29
N GLU A 135 -18.35 -3.32 -14.36
CA GLU A 135 -18.98 -3.76 -15.61
C GLU A 135 -20.50 -3.65 -15.46
N GLU A 136 -21.16 -3.04 -16.42
CA GLU A 136 -22.63 -2.84 -16.43
C GLU A 136 -23.18 -2.24 -15.12
N GLY A 137 -22.41 -1.33 -14.54
CA GLY A 137 -22.77 -0.66 -13.27
C GLY A 137 -22.47 -1.46 -12.00
N LYS A 138 -22.11 -2.72 -12.10
CA LYS A 138 -21.77 -3.61 -10.98
C LYS A 138 -20.27 -3.68 -10.76
N TRP A 139 -19.87 -3.88 -9.53
CA TRP A 139 -18.49 -4.18 -9.17
C TRP A 139 -18.29 -5.68 -9.06
N ASN A 140 -17.39 -6.22 -9.84
CA ASN A 140 -17.06 -7.63 -9.93
C ASN A 140 -15.65 -7.88 -9.42
N LEU A 141 -15.44 -9.01 -8.73
CA LEU A 141 -14.13 -9.51 -8.33
C LEU A 141 -13.64 -10.57 -9.31
N TYR A 142 -12.42 -10.44 -9.73
CA TYR A 142 -11.70 -11.37 -10.59
C TYR A 142 -10.44 -11.87 -9.91
N GLU A 143 -10.05 -13.09 -10.27
CA GLU A 143 -8.76 -13.71 -9.96
C GLU A 143 -8.00 -13.94 -11.26
N MET A 144 -6.71 -13.66 -11.28
CA MET A 144 -5.82 -13.97 -12.38
C MET A 144 -4.74 -14.96 -11.91
N ASP A 145 -4.51 -16.00 -12.69
CA ASP A 145 -3.46 -17.00 -12.47
C ASP A 145 -2.11 -16.44 -12.92
N LEU A 146 -1.26 -16.11 -11.95
CA LEU A 146 0.06 -15.52 -12.22
C LEU A 146 1.08 -16.56 -12.69
N ASP A 147 0.98 -17.83 -12.29
CA ASP A 147 1.92 -18.86 -12.71
C ASP A 147 1.83 -19.08 -14.23
N SER A 148 0.61 -19.27 -14.74
CA SER A 148 0.37 -19.38 -16.19
C SER A 148 0.74 -18.11 -16.94
N PHE A 149 0.43 -16.95 -16.36
CA PHE A 149 0.75 -15.66 -16.97
C PHE A 149 2.27 -15.46 -17.13
N PHE A 150 3.05 -15.63 -16.06
CA PHE A 150 4.50 -15.46 -16.12
C PHE A 150 5.18 -16.50 -17.00
N ALA A 151 4.70 -17.76 -17.02
CA ALA A 151 5.20 -18.78 -17.91
C ALA A 151 5.02 -18.39 -19.39
N ASP A 152 3.84 -17.89 -19.75
CA ASP A 152 3.56 -17.45 -21.11
C ASP A 152 4.36 -16.18 -21.48
N VAL A 153 4.52 -15.23 -20.55
CA VAL A 153 5.38 -14.05 -20.77
C VAL A 153 6.83 -14.43 -21.00
N LYS A 154 7.40 -15.34 -20.20
CA LYS A 154 8.79 -15.83 -20.35
C LYS A 154 9.05 -16.48 -21.70
N THR A 155 8.04 -17.14 -22.27
CA THR A 155 8.16 -17.83 -23.58
C THR A 155 7.71 -16.96 -24.76
N GLY A 156 7.29 -15.71 -24.53
CA GLY A 156 6.77 -14.81 -25.57
C GLY A 156 5.39 -15.24 -26.12
N LYS A 157 4.65 -16.09 -25.40
CA LYS A 157 3.35 -16.63 -25.82
C LYS A 157 2.18 -16.02 -25.06
N CYS A 158 2.37 -14.83 -24.46
CA CYS A 158 1.35 -14.19 -23.65
C CYS A 158 0.06 -13.98 -24.45
N LYS A 159 -1.06 -14.37 -23.86
CA LYS A 159 -2.41 -14.24 -24.40
C LYS A 159 -3.08 -12.97 -23.86
N LYS A 160 -4.32 -12.71 -24.25
CA LYS A 160 -5.11 -11.61 -23.68
C LYS A 160 -5.39 -11.86 -22.20
N GLN A 161 -5.49 -10.80 -21.39
CA GLN A 161 -5.70 -10.86 -19.95
C GLN A 161 -6.82 -11.81 -19.55
N LYS A 162 -7.97 -11.75 -20.23
CA LYS A 162 -9.13 -12.62 -19.95
C LYS A 162 -8.85 -14.12 -20.03
N HIS A 163 -7.74 -14.55 -20.62
CA HIS A 163 -7.38 -15.96 -20.69
C HIS A 163 -6.90 -16.49 -19.32
N TYR A 164 -6.34 -15.61 -18.52
CA TYR A 164 -5.80 -15.92 -17.20
C TYR A 164 -6.79 -15.62 -16.09
N GLU A 165 -7.93 -14.98 -16.42
CA GLU A 165 -8.93 -14.52 -15.47
C GLU A 165 -9.98 -15.59 -15.13
N ARG A 166 -10.41 -15.57 -13.89
CA ARG A 166 -11.61 -16.24 -13.41
C ARG A 166 -12.51 -15.22 -12.71
N PHE A 167 -13.78 -15.15 -13.09
CA PHE A 167 -14.79 -14.41 -12.35
C PHE A 167 -15.05 -15.10 -11.02
N ILE A 168 -15.04 -14.36 -9.91
CA ILE A 168 -15.33 -14.88 -8.57
C ILE A 168 -16.76 -14.56 -8.18
N GLY A 169 -17.15 -13.29 -8.21
CA GLY A 169 -18.46 -12.85 -7.77
C GLY A 169 -18.65 -11.34 -7.90
N THR A 170 -19.88 -10.90 -7.66
CA THR A 170 -20.25 -9.50 -7.65
C THR A 170 -20.27 -8.98 -6.21
N PHE A 171 -19.70 -7.80 -5.99
CA PHE A 171 -19.72 -7.13 -4.69
C PHE A 171 -21.15 -6.79 -4.28
N PRO A 172 -21.48 -6.97 -3.01
CA PRO A 172 -22.82 -6.65 -2.50
C PRO A 172 -23.11 -5.16 -2.65
N THR A 173 -24.33 -4.84 -3.07
CA THR A 173 -24.77 -3.47 -3.33
C THR A 173 -25.74 -2.91 -2.29
N GLU A 174 -26.21 -3.73 -1.35
CA GLU A 174 -27.16 -3.33 -0.30
C GLU A 174 -26.66 -2.20 0.60
N MET A 175 -25.34 -2.08 0.75
CA MET A 175 -24.70 -0.98 1.48
C MET A 175 -24.14 0.11 0.55
N GLY A 176 -24.41 0.05 -0.76
CA GLY A 176 -24.02 1.05 -1.75
C GLY A 176 -22.83 0.61 -2.60
N ARG A 177 -21.61 0.89 -2.22
CA ARG A 177 -20.41 0.63 -3.04
C ARG A 177 -19.33 -0.14 -2.26
N PRO A 178 -18.48 -0.92 -2.94
CA PRO A 178 -17.31 -1.51 -2.30
C PRO A 178 -16.29 -0.42 -1.94
N GLY A 179 -15.66 -0.57 -0.78
CA GLY A 179 -14.53 0.20 -0.31
C GLY A 179 -13.21 -0.57 -0.42
N GLY A 180 -12.45 -0.66 0.69
CA GLY A 180 -11.22 -1.44 0.77
C GLY A 180 -11.46 -2.96 0.79
N MET A 181 -10.39 -3.70 0.47
CA MET A 181 -10.41 -5.16 0.47
C MET A 181 -9.07 -5.69 1.00
N ALA A 182 -9.08 -6.91 1.55
CA ALA A 182 -7.88 -7.71 1.86
C ALA A 182 -8.17 -9.19 1.59
N ILE A 183 -7.15 -9.92 1.13
CA ILE A 183 -7.23 -11.39 0.96
C ILE A 183 -6.71 -12.03 2.24
N ASN A 184 -7.40 -13.05 2.76
CA ASN A 184 -6.98 -13.72 3.97
C ASN A 184 -5.76 -14.65 3.76
N SER A 185 -5.14 -15.10 4.86
CA SER A 185 -3.83 -15.76 4.81
C SER A 185 -3.81 -17.11 4.09
N ASP A 186 -4.95 -17.75 3.88
CA ASP A 186 -5.08 -19.04 3.19
C ASP A 186 -5.71 -18.93 1.80
N ASP A 187 -5.99 -17.71 1.33
CA ASP A 187 -6.60 -17.39 0.04
C ASP A 187 -8.02 -18.00 -0.14
N THR A 188 -8.78 -18.12 0.95
CA THR A 188 -10.16 -18.63 0.90
C THR A 188 -11.21 -17.54 0.85
N TYR A 189 -10.92 -16.35 1.41
CA TYR A 189 -11.83 -15.23 1.50
C TYR A 189 -11.18 -13.89 1.13
N ALA A 190 -11.99 -13.03 0.51
CA ALA A 190 -11.76 -11.59 0.46
C ALA A 190 -12.58 -10.91 1.55
N PHE A 191 -11.95 -10.14 2.44
CA PHE A 191 -12.60 -9.24 3.37
C PHE A 191 -12.84 -7.90 2.68
N ILE A 192 -14.06 -7.39 2.71
CA ILE A 192 -14.49 -6.26 1.91
C ILE A 192 -15.23 -5.26 2.81
N SER A 193 -14.94 -3.97 2.69
CA SER A 193 -15.87 -2.97 3.18
C SER A 193 -16.93 -2.65 2.13
N VAL A 194 -18.16 -2.45 2.57
CA VAL A 194 -19.23 -1.86 1.77
C VAL A 194 -19.65 -0.55 2.43
N GLU A 195 -20.01 0.45 1.63
CA GLU A 195 -20.23 1.82 2.10
C GLU A 195 -21.54 2.38 1.59
N ARG A 196 -22.26 3.09 2.48
CA ARG A 196 -23.38 3.96 2.12
C ARG A 196 -23.25 5.33 2.79
N ASP A 197 -23.85 6.31 2.22
CA ASP A 197 -23.97 7.62 2.87
C ASP A 197 -24.93 7.54 4.05
N GLY A 198 -24.60 8.21 5.15
CA GLY A 198 -25.45 8.31 6.34
C GLY A 198 -26.67 9.19 6.10
N THR A 199 -27.76 8.91 6.83
CA THR A 199 -28.87 9.86 6.99
C THR A 199 -28.41 11.07 7.80
N ASP A 200 -29.20 12.13 7.85
CA ASP A 200 -28.81 13.33 8.60
C ASP A 200 -28.71 13.06 10.12
N GLU A 201 -29.59 12.20 10.67
CA GLU A 201 -29.52 11.75 12.07
C GLU A 201 -28.26 10.91 12.36
N GLU A 202 -27.91 10.01 11.44
CA GLU A 202 -26.67 9.22 11.54
C GLU A 202 -25.44 10.11 11.45
N LYS A 203 -25.41 11.10 10.56
CA LYS A 203 -24.32 12.07 10.45
C LYS A 203 -24.15 12.89 11.73
N GLU A 204 -25.24 13.33 12.32
CA GLU A 204 -25.22 14.07 13.60
C GLU A 204 -24.65 13.20 14.72
N ARG A 205 -25.10 11.93 14.84
CA ARG A 205 -24.59 10.97 15.83
C ARG A 205 -23.09 10.70 15.61
N MET A 206 -22.67 10.44 14.38
CA MET A 206 -21.27 10.23 14.04
C MET A 206 -20.40 11.45 14.37
N SER A 207 -20.92 12.67 14.14
CA SER A 207 -20.21 13.91 14.45
C SER A 207 -19.98 14.05 15.97
N LYS A 208 -20.97 13.73 16.79
CA LYS A 208 -20.85 13.75 18.24
C LYS A 208 -19.81 12.72 18.74
N ASN A 209 -19.81 11.53 18.17
CA ASN A 209 -18.88 10.45 18.55
C ASN A 209 -17.44 10.70 18.07
N ALA A 210 -17.25 11.56 17.08
CA ALA A 210 -15.93 11.90 16.55
C ALA A 210 -15.28 13.10 17.23
N PHE A 211 -15.94 13.71 18.22
CA PHE A 211 -15.44 14.90 18.89
C PHE A 211 -14.31 14.57 19.87
N ILE A 212 -13.16 15.22 19.71
CA ILE A 212 -12.02 15.19 20.63
C ILE A 212 -11.91 16.60 21.25
N PRO A 213 -12.27 16.81 22.51
CA PRO A 213 -12.33 18.13 23.14
C PRO A 213 -11.00 18.90 23.09
N GLU A 214 -9.87 18.19 23.22
CA GLU A 214 -8.53 18.76 23.25
C GLU A 214 -7.92 18.96 21.86
N SER A 215 -8.63 18.57 20.79
CA SER A 215 -8.16 18.77 19.45
C SER A 215 -8.36 20.23 19.02
N ASN A 216 -7.28 20.91 18.64
CA ASN A 216 -7.36 22.26 18.11
C ASN A 216 -7.85 22.29 16.64
N GLN A 217 -8.12 21.12 16.06
CA GLN A 217 -8.64 21.00 14.71
C GLN A 217 -9.96 20.24 14.73
N PRO A 218 -10.97 20.70 13.98
CA PRO A 218 -12.21 19.96 13.87
C PRO A 218 -11.91 18.61 13.22
N ILE A 219 -12.36 17.53 13.85
CA ILE A 219 -12.26 16.19 13.31
C ILE A 219 -13.16 16.14 12.07
N LYS A 220 -12.55 15.90 10.93
CA LYS A 220 -13.26 15.69 9.69
C LYS A 220 -13.84 14.28 9.70
N ILE A 221 -15.11 14.14 10.02
CA ILE A 221 -15.78 12.87 9.80
C ILE A 221 -16.10 12.71 8.31
N LYS A 222 -16.01 11.48 7.84
CA LYS A 222 -16.62 11.08 6.56
C LYS A 222 -18.00 10.51 6.92
N PRO A 223 -19.10 11.15 6.52
CA PRO A 223 -20.46 10.77 6.93
C PRO A 223 -20.94 9.53 6.15
N VAL A 224 -20.18 8.47 6.25
CA VAL A 224 -20.34 7.19 5.56
C VAL A 224 -20.39 6.09 6.59
N LEU A 225 -21.41 5.28 6.54
CA LEU A 225 -21.48 4.05 7.31
C LEU A 225 -20.89 2.91 6.49
N SER A 226 -20.22 2.00 7.16
CA SER A 226 -19.63 0.84 6.51
C SER A 226 -20.08 -0.46 7.10
N GLY A 227 -20.00 -1.51 6.29
CA GLY A 227 -20.13 -2.89 6.72
C GLY A 227 -18.89 -3.68 6.32
N LEU A 228 -18.52 -4.63 7.15
CA LEU A 228 -17.52 -5.64 6.81
C LEU A 228 -18.24 -6.87 6.28
N ARG A 229 -17.77 -7.38 5.15
CA ARG A 229 -18.26 -8.58 4.48
C ARG A 229 -17.09 -9.50 4.18
N LYS A 230 -17.35 -10.80 4.06
CA LYS A 230 -16.40 -11.74 3.48
C LYS A 230 -17.02 -12.39 2.25
N MET A 231 -16.26 -12.45 1.17
CA MET A 231 -16.62 -13.16 -0.06
C MET A 231 -15.76 -14.42 -0.16
N ASN A 232 -16.39 -15.55 -0.32
CA ASN A 232 -15.70 -16.81 -0.60
C ASN A 232 -15.07 -16.74 -2.00
N LEU A 233 -13.75 -16.91 -2.11
CA LEU A 233 -13.02 -16.77 -3.37
C LEU A 233 -13.29 -17.90 -4.37
N GLN A 234 -13.83 -19.04 -3.91
CA GLN A 234 -14.19 -20.14 -4.79
C GLN A 234 -15.62 -20.02 -5.33
N THR A 235 -16.58 -19.67 -4.46
CA THR A 235 -18.00 -19.67 -4.79
C THR A 235 -18.59 -18.31 -5.12
N GLY A 236 -17.90 -17.22 -4.72
CA GLY A 236 -18.41 -15.85 -4.81
C GLY A 236 -19.50 -15.50 -3.77
N GLU A 237 -19.85 -16.44 -2.88
CA GLU A 237 -20.83 -16.21 -1.83
C GLU A 237 -20.32 -15.13 -0.85
N VAL A 238 -21.22 -14.18 -0.52
CA VAL A 238 -20.91 -13.08 0.40
C VAL A 238 -21.68 -13.25 1.70
N THR A 239 -20.98 -13.16 2.83
CA THR A 239 -21.57 -13.18 4.16
C THR A 239 -21.21 -11.94 4.95
N LYS A 240 -22.12 -11.52 5.84
CA LYS A 240 -21.92 -10.39 6.73
C LYS A 240 -20.95 -10.76 7.87
N ILE A 241 -20.05 -9.85 8.18
CA ILE A 241 -19.21 -9.89 9.40
C ILE A 241 -19.79 -8.91 10.42
N ALA A 242 -19.85 -7.62 10.07
CA ALA A 242 -20.35 -6.57 10.97
C ALA A 242 -20.81 -5.34 10.19
N ASP A 243 -21.58 -4.47 10.85
CA ASP A 243 -21.83 -3.10 10.42
C ASP A 243 -21.29 -2.14 11.48
N VAL A 244 -20.73 -1.00 11.04
CA VAL A 244 -20.15 0.02 11.90
C VAL A 244 -20.63 1.42 11.48
N GLU A 245 -20.72 2.33 12.46
CA GLU A 245 -21.21 3.69 12.25
C GLU A 245 -20.08 4.68 11.89
N PHE A 246 -19.10 4.21 11.09
CA PHE A 246 -18.03 5.05 10.58
C PHE A 246 -17.52 4.50 9.26
N LYS A 247 -16.74 5.31 8.54
CA LYS A 247 -16.08 4.87 7.32
C LYS A 247 -14.94 3.91 7.66
N VAL A 248 -15.05 2.67 7.18
CA VAL A 248 -13.96 1.69 7.27
C VAL A 248 -12.87 2.04 6.25
N GLY A 249 -11.64 2.11 6.73
CA GLY A 249 -10.44 2.21 5.92
C GLY A 249 -9.42 1.12 6.27
N HIS A 250 -8.39 1.00 5.45
CA HIS A 250 -7.20 0.18 5.72
C HIS A 250 -7.50 -1.24 6.21
N ILE A 251 -8.44 -1.94 5.54
CA ILE A 251 -8.72 -3.34 5.88
C ILE A 251 -7.48 -4.18 5.64
N GLN A 252 -7.06 -4.90 6.65
CA GLN A 252 -5.91 -5.80 6.62
C GLN A 252 -6.32 -7.15 7.18
N SER A 253 -5.89 -8.21 6.54
CA SER A 253 -5.98 -9.56 7.08
C SER A 253 -4.66 -9.96 7.71
N SER A 254 -4.71 -10.72 8.81
CA SER A 254 -3.53 -11.40 9.31
C SER A 254 -2.89 -12.25 8.22
N ARG A 255 -1.57 -12.26 8.19
CA ARG A 255 -0.82 -13.14 7.29
C ARG A 255 -0.64 -14.56 7.84
N PHE A 256 -1.09 -14.79 9.07
CA PHE A 256 -0.86 -16.02 9.82
C PHE A 256 -2.16 -16.70 10.25
N ASN A 257 -3.21 -15.93 10.48
CA ASN A 257 -4.52 -16.42 10.93
C ASN A 257 -5.60 -15.94 9.94
N PRO A 258 -6.28 -16.85 9.21
CA PRO A 258 -7.23 -16.47 8.19
C PRO A 258 -8.49 -15.76 8.73
N ASP A 259 -8.73 -15.81 10.03
CA ASP A 259 -9.93 -15.28 10.66
C ASP A 259 -9.73 -13.92 11.35
N GLU A 260 -8.53 -13.33 11.27
CA GLU A 260 -8.22 -12.07 11.95
C GLU A 260 -8.15 -10.90 10.98
N ILE A 261 -8.85 -9.82 11.33
CA ILE A 261 -8.99 -8.61 10.53
C ILE A 261 -8.66 -7.39 11.40
N VAL A 262 -7.85 -6.49 10.86
CA VAL A 262 -7.61 -5.15 11.41
C VAL A 262 -8.10 -4.12 10.40
N PHE A 263 -8.73 -3.06 10.90
CA PHE A 263 -9.24 -1.98 10.07
C PHE A 263 -9.29 -0.67 10.88
N CYS A 264 -9.53 0.43 10.21
CA CYS A 264 -9.61 1.71 10.90
C CYS A 264 -10.91 2.47 10.66
N ASN A 265 -11.21 3.36 11.61
CA ASN A 265 -12.13 4.47 11.40
C ASN A 265 -11.41 5.56 10.60
N GLU A 266 -11.72 5.64 9.30
CA GLU A 266 -11.03 6.51 8.35
C GLU A 266 -11.65 7.91 8.30
N THR A 267 -11.04 8.83 9.00
CA THR A 267 -11.47 10.24 9.04
C THR A 267 -10.71 11.12 8.04
N GLY A 268 -9.52 10.66 7.61
CA GLY A 268 -8.54 11.47 6.86
C GLY A 268 -7.69 12.36 7.78
N GLY A 269 -7.69 12.10 9.07
CA GLY A 269 -6.93 12.81 10.11
C GLY A 269 -7.05 12.08 11.44
N ASP A 270 -7.12 12.85 12.52
CA ASP A 270 -7.33 12.34 13.87
C ASP A 270 -8.72 11.70 14.02
N ALA A 271 -8.85 10.71 14.91
CA ALA A 271 -10.09 10.02 15.21
C ALA A 271 -10.17 9.76 16.73
N ALA A 272 -11.37 9.76 17.29
CA ALA A 272 -11.55 9.45 18.71
C ALA A 272 -11.21 7.99 19.05
N GLN A 273 -11.38 7.10 18.08
CA GLN A 273 -10.96 5.70 18.11
C GLN A 273 -10.68 5.25 16.69
N ARG A 274 -9.41 5.06 16.34
CA ARG A 274 -8.99 4.73 14.99
C ARG A 274 -8.92 3.23 14.72
N MET A 275 -8.16 2.49 15.53
CA MET A 275 -7.87 1.09 15.26
C MET A 275 -8.95 0.15 15.79
N TRP A 276 -9.31 -0.83 14.97
CA TRP A 276 -10.31 -1.84 15.28
C TRP A 276 -9.84 -3.24 14.86
N TYR A 277 -10.31 -4.23 15.60
CA TYR A 277 -10.08 -5.65 15.34
C TYR A 277 -11.42 -6.36 15.19
N ALA A 278 -11.48 -7.32 14.26
CA ALA A 278 -12.61 -8.22 14.11
C ALA A 278 -12.18 -9.66 13.83
N LYS A 279 -13.04 -10.61 14.19
CA LYS A 279 -12.99 -11.97 13.69
C LYS A 279 -13.89 -12.13 12.47
N ALA A 280 -13.46 -12.97 11.51
CA ALA A 280 -14.14 -13.20 10.26
C ALA A 280 -15.54 -13.83 10.40
N ASP A 281 -15.86 -14.42 11.54
CA ASP A 281 -17.18 -14.95 11.87
C ASP A 281 -18.12 -13.90 12.51
N GLY A 282 -17.61 -12.68 12.78
CA GLY A 282 -18.36 -11.62 13.42
C GLY A 282 -18.53 -11.77 14.94
N SER A 283 -17.95 -12.80 15.55
CA SER A 283 -18.06 -13.05 17.00
C SER A 283 -17.37 -11.98 17.84
N VAL A 284 -16.39 -11.28 17.28
CA VAL A 284 -15.65 -10.19 17.93
C VAL A 284 -15.53 -9.02 16.97
N VAL A 285 -15.93 -7.83 17.45
CA VAL A 285 -15.61 -6.53 16.84
C VAL A 285 -15.29 -5.59 17.99
N LYS A 286 -14.04 -5.18 18.13
CA LYS A 286 -13.61 -4.37 19.28
C LYS A 286 -12.60 -3.30 18.87
N PRO A 287 -12.53 -2.16 19.62
CA PRO A 287 -11.38 -1.28 19.54
C PRO A 287 -10.09 -2.06 19.80
N LEU A 288 -9.06 -1.75 19.02
CA LEU A 288 -7.69 -2.20 19.25
C LEU A 288 -6.89 -0.98 19.68
N TYR A 289 -6.22 -0.98 20.79
CA TYR A 289 -5.64 0.21 21.42
C TYR A 289 -6.70 1.28 21.72
N LYS A 290 -7.10 1.37 22.97
CA LYS A 290 -8.09 2.37 23.40
C LYS A 290 -7.46 3.75 23.46
N GLU A 291 -7.83 4.61 22.51
CA GLU A 291 -7.31 5.97 22.41
C GLU A 291 -7.84 6.90 23.48
N THR A 292 -7.00 7.85 23.89
CA THR A 292 -7.35 8.98 24.73
C THR A 292 -7.34 10.28 23.91
N PRO A 293 -7.93 11.38 24.39
CA PRO A 293 -7.82 12.67 23.72
C PRO A 293 -6.39 13.21 23.54
N LEU A 294 -5.41 12.60 24.18
CA LEU A 294 -4.00 12.95 24.10
C LEU A 294 -3.25 12.13 23.03
N ASP A 295 -3.90 11.15 22.42
CA ASP A 295 -3.34 10.33 21.36
C ASP A 295 -3.79 10.83 19.97
N TRP A 296 -2.99 10.56 18.96
CA TRP A 296 -3.38 10.56 17.57
C TRP A 296 -2.74 9.32 16.93
N VAL A 297 -3.50 8.26 16.89
CA VAL A 297 -3.11 6.99 16.30
C VAL A 297 -3.27 7.02 14.80
N THR A 298 -2.31 6.45 14.06
CA THR A 298 -2.35 6.39 12.60
C THR A 298 -1.48 5.28 12.05
N HIS A 299 -1.72 4.90 10.80
CA HIS A 299 -0.90 4.00 9.96
C HIS A 299 -0.65 2.64 10.60
N GLU A 300 -1.73 2.04 11.08
CA GLU A 300 -1.72 0.67 11.59
C GLU A 300 -1.29 -0.34 10.53
N THR A 301 -0.47 -1.32 10.92
CA THR A 301 0.03 -2.40 10.06
C THR A 301 -0.03 -3.74 10.77
N PHE A 302 -0.78 -4.68 10.20
CA PHE A 302 -0.87 -6.05 10.69
C PHE A 302 0.26 -6.89 10.06
N ALA A 303 1.49 -6.73 10.55
CA ALA A 303 2.68 -7.28 9.92
C ALA A 303 3.08 -8.67 10.43
N SER A 304 2.85 -8.97 11.71
CA SER A 304 3.32 -10.20 12.34
C SER A 304 2.17 -11.04 12.91
N ARG A 305 2.50 -12.18 13.51
CA ARG A 305 1.51 -13.15 14.02
C ARG A 305 0.64 -12.57 15.14
N ASP A 306 1.27 -11.88 16.07
CA ASP A 306 0.64 -11.49 17.32
C ASP A 306 0.59 -9.99 17.55
N TYR A 307 1.18 -9.20 16.63
CA TYR A 307 1.29 -7.77 16.81
C TYR A 307 0.72 -6.96 15.65
N VAL A 308 0.07 -5.86 16.02
CA VAL A 308 -0.25 -4.74 15.12
C VAL A 308 0.67 -3.59 15.47
N TYR A 309 1.34 -3.05 14.47
CA TYR A 309 2.24 -1.90 14.58
C TYR A 309 1.49 -0.64 14.19
N PHE A 310 1.77 0.48 14.85
CA PHE A 310 1.09 1.74 14.56
C PHE A 310 1.94 2.93 15.00
N ASN A 311 1.60 4.10 14.52
CA ASN A 311 2.21 5.33 14.98
C ASN A 311 1.28 6.09 15.93
N ILE A 312 1.87 6.63 17.01
CA ILE A 312 1.28 7.74 17.74
C ILE A 312 2.06 9.01 17.37
N LEU A 313 1.33 10.03 16.90
CA LEU A 313 1.94 11.29 16.50
C LEU A 313 2.21 12.18 17.71
N GLY A 314 3.31 12.96 17.66
CA GLY A 314 3.73 13.83 18.76
C GLY A 314 3.92 15.30 18.40
N PHE A 315 3.50 15.74 17.18
CA PHE A 315 3.81 17.09 16.71
C PHE A 315 2.93 18.21 17.27
N GLN A 316 1.71 17.90 17.70
CA GLN A 316 0.83 18.88 18.34
C GLN A 316 1.10 19.01 19.84
N PRO A 317 0.89 20.17 20.47
CA PRO A 317 1.16 20.36 21.91
C PRO A 317 0.43 19.37 22.82
N ARG A 318 -0.83 19.04 22.55
CA ARG A 318 -1.60 18.05 23.32
C ARG A 318 -1.01 16.65 23.27
N LEU A 319 -0.44 16.26 22.12
CA LEU A 319 0.12 14.92 21.87
C LEU A 319 1.48 14.70 22.54
N ARG A 320 2.14 15.77 23.03
CA ARG A 320 3.44 15.68 23.71
C ARG A 320 3.37 15.17 25.13
N LYS A 321 2.17 14.94 25.65
CA LYS A 321 1.93 14.40 26.99
C LYS A 321 1.94 12.87 27.03
N GLN A 322 1.94 12.22 25.88
CA GLN A 322 1.98 10.78 25.71
C GLN A 322 3.23 10.35 24.93
N ALA A 323 3.55 9.07 25.01
CA ALA A 323 4.58 8.47 24.17
C ALA A 323 4.19 8.58 22.71
N SER A 324 5.13 8.95 21.83
CA SER A 324 4.93 9.05 20.38
C SER A 324 6.01 8.27 19.64
N GLY A 325 5.71 7.84 18.41
CA GLY A 325 6.62 7.06 17.59
C GLY A 325 5.98 5.82 17.04
N ILE A 326 6.78 4.80 16.76
CA ILE A 326 6.30 3.46 16.36
C ILE A 326 6.05 2.65 17.62
N LEU A 327 4.84 2.16 17.74
CA LEU A 327 4.40 1.26 18.80
C LEU A 327 3.91 -0.05 18.20
N ARG A 328 3.80 -1.09 19.04
CA ARG A 328 3.07 -2.31 18.69
C ARG A 328 2.13 -2.68 19.83
N ILE A 329 1.00 -3.29 19.48
CA ILE A 329 0.06 -3.89 20.42
C ILE A 329 -0.04 -5.37 20.18
N ASN A 330 0.03 -6.16 21.27
CA ASN A 330 -0.14 -7.60 21.22
C ASN A 330 -1.64 -7.95 21.19
N LEU A 331 -2.07 -8.69 20.16
CA LEU A 331 -3.46 -9.08 19.97
C LEU A 331 -3.96 -10.12 21.01
N ARG A 332 -3.06 -10.77 21.76
CA ARG A 332 -3.41 -11.86 22.67
C ARG A 332 -3.66 -11.37 24.11
N ASN A 333 -3.00 -10.27 24.52
CA ASN A 333 -3.07 -9.76 25.87
C ASN A 333 -3.27 -8.24 25.95
N ASP A 334 -3.41 -7.58 24.79
CA ASP A 334 -3.57 -6.13 24.63
C ASP A 334 -2.36 -5.30 25.18
N ASP A 335 -1.19 -5.91 25.45
CA ASP A 335 0.03 -5.21 25.86
C ASP A 335 0.55 -4.29 24.76
N VAL A 336 0.94 -3.07 25.16
CA VAL A 336 1.44 -2.03 24.26
C VAL A 336 2.91 -1.74 24.56
N GLU A 337 3.73 -1.68 23.53
CA GLU A 337 5.16 -1.40 23.61
C GLU A 337 5.55 -0.27 22.67
N LEU A 338 6.32 0.71 23.16
CA LEU A 338 6.97 1.74 22.35
C LEU A 338 8.30 1.20 21.84
N LEU A 339 8.44 1.06 20.52
CA LEU A 339 9.65 0.55 19.87
C LEU A 339 10.69 1.63 19.63
N GLY A 340 10.24 2.85 19.30
CA GLY A 340 11.15 3.96 19.17
C GLY A 340 10.58 5.17 18.44
N GLN A 341 11.32 6.26 18.53
CA GLN A 341 11.07 7.52 17.87
C GLN A 341 12.39 8.07 17.29
N VAL A 342 12.30 8.81 16.22
CA VAL A 342 13.42 9.61 15.71
C VAL A 342 13.42 10.97 16.38
N GLU A 343 14.59 11.62 16.37
CA GLU A 343 14.74 12.95 16.95
C GLU A 343 13.76 13.94 16.30
N MET A 344 12.98 14.60 17.14
CA MET A 344 12.09 15.69 16.75
C MET A 344 12.70 17.00 17.21
N LYS A 345 13.15 17.86 16.26
CA LYS A 345 13.61 19.21 16.58
C LYS A 345 12.43 20.15 16.64
N ALA A 346 12.36 20.97 17.67
CA ALA A 346 11.40 22.05 17.74
C ALA A 346 11.74 23.15 16.73
N ASP A 347 10.73 23.59 15.98
CA ASP A 347 10.76 24.84 15.24
C ASP A 347 9.68 25.72 15.88
N GLY A 348 10.10 26.53 16.85
CA GLY A 348 9.20 27.23 17.77
C GLY A 348 8.30 26.24 18.52
N ASP A 349 6.99 26.49 18.56
CA ASP A 349 6.00 25.62 19.19
C ASP A 349 5.58 24.41 18.31
N GLN A 350 6.11 24.30 17.07
CA GLN A 350 5.72 23.26 16.14
C GLN A 350 6.85 22.21 15.96
N LEU A 351 6.54 20.97 16.28
CA LEU A 351 7.38 19.80 15.98
C LEU A 351 7.10 19.23 14.59
N ARG A 352 6.46 19.97 13.70
CA ARG A 352 6.13 19.52 12.35
C ARG A 352 7.37 19.07 11.60
N GLY A 353 7.29 17.90 11.00
CA GLY A 353 8.23 17.41 10.02
C GLY A 353 9.32 16.48 10.54
N ARG A 354 9.28 15.96 11.77
CA ARG A 354 10.43 15.23 12.32
C ARG A 354 10.15 13.91 13.03
N GLY A 355 8.90 13.53 13.25
CA GLY A 355 8.52 12.21 13.77
C GLY A 355 8.25 11.20 12.64
N PHE A 356 7.99 9.97 13.02
CA PHE A 356 7.50 8.96 12.10
C PHE A 356 6.11 9.31 11.58
N TRP A 357 5.85 8.94 10.29
CA TRP A 357 4.57 9.10 9.66
C TRP A 357 3.93 7.75 9.33
N HIS A 358 4.60 6.89 8.57
CA HIS A 358 4.16 5.51 8.35
C HIS A 358 5.05 4.54 9.12
N CYS A 359 4.53 3.35 9.38
CA CYS A 359 5.30 2.25 9.93
C CYS A 359 4.97 0.93 9.23
N ASN A 360 5.92 0.01 9.30
CA ASN A 360 5.77 -1.38 8.90
C ASN A 360 6.69 -2.23 9.79
N ALA A 361 6.52 -3.56 9.78
CA ALA A 361 7.40 -4.46 10.51
C ALA A 361 7.66 -5.74 9.72
N SER A 362 8.77 -6.40 10.05
CA SER A 362 9.08 -7.73 9.54
C SER A 362 8.17 -8.78 10.16
N ARG A 363 7.91 -9.87 9.42
CA ARG A 363 6.99 -10.93 9.86
C ARG A 363 7.48 -11.71 11.08
N ASP A 364 8.79 -11.67 11.35
CA ASP A 364 9.46 -12.29 12.49
C ASP A 364 9.57 -11.38 13.73
N ASP A 365 8.93 -10.22 13.71
CA ASP A 365 8.95 -9.21 14.77
C ASP A 365 10.32 -8.60 15.11
N LYS A 366 11.36 -8.93 14.37
CA LYS A 366 12.73 -8.47 14.67
C LYS A 366 12.92 -6.99 14.32
N TRP A 367 12.28 -6.52 13.25
CA TRP A 367 12.47 -5.20 12.71
C TRP A 367 11.16 -4.43 12.56
N SER A 368 11.21 -3.14 12.85
CA SER A 368 10.24 -2.19 12.37
C SER A 368 10.91 -1.07 11.56
N ALA A 369 10.19 -0.51 10.61
CA ALA A 369 10.66 0.57 9.78
C ALA A 369 9.61 1.67 9.69
N GLY A 370 10.06 2.91 9.51
CA GLY A 370 9.16 4.03 9.30
C GLY A 370 9.78 5.11 8.44
N ASP A 371 8.94 5.83 7.72
CA ASP A 371 9.32 7.09 7.10
C ASP A 371 8.98 8.26 8.02
N THR A 372 9.66 9.38 7.78
CA THR A 372 9.52 10.58 8.61
C THR A 372 8.94 11.74 7.81
N PHE A 373 8.35 12.71 8.52
CA PHE A 373 7.93 13.98 7.92
C PHE A 373 9.08 14.76 7.27
N ALA A 374 10.32 14.47 7.64
CA ALA A 374 11.51 15.08 7.03
C ALA A 374 11.90 14.44 5.68
N GLY A 375 11.23 13.35 5.28
CA GLY A 375 11.56 12.61 4.07
C GLY A 375 12.81 11.75 4.25
N SER A 376 12.80 10.88 5.24
CA SER A 376 13.85 9.88 5.49
C SER A 376 13.22 8.55 5.90
N VAL A 377 13.96 7.45 5.74
CA VAL A 377 13.56 6.10 6.13
C VAL A 377 14.49 5.60 7.22
N TRP A 378 13.91 5.05 8.26
CA TRP A 378 14.61 4.49 9.42
C TRP A 378 14.18 3.06 9.67
N LEU A 379 15.12 2.27 10.19
CA LEU A 379 14.93 0.91 10.69
C LEU A 379 15.16 0.90 12.20
N ILE A 380 14.36 0.13 12.92
CA ILE A 380 14.50 -0.10 14.37
C ILE A 380 14.64 -1.60 14.60
N ASN A 381 15.63 -2.00 15.37
CA ASN A 381 15.68 -3.34 15.92
C ASN A 381 14.74 -3.38 17.14
N ASN A 382 13.70 -4.21 17.07
CA ASN A 382 12.61 -4.20 18.06
C ASN A 382 13.05 -4.77 19.42
N GLU A 383 14.11 -5.57 19.46
CA GLU A 383 14.64 -6.14 20.70
C GLU A 383 15.57 -5.17 21.43
N THR A 384 16.45 -4.50 20.69
CA THR A 384 17.49 -3.65 21.27
C THR A 384 17.15 -2.16 21.27
N GLY A 385 16.14 -1.75 20.51
CA GLY A 385 15.79 -0.35 20.25
C GLY A 385 16.81 0.41 19.39
N MET A 386 17.84 -0.27 18.85
CA MET A 386 18.81 0.35 17.97
C MET A 386 18.17 0.82 16.67
N ARG A 387 18.55 2.03 16.24
CA ARG A 387 17.99 2.70 15.07
C ARG A 387 19.05 2.90 14.00
N TYR A 388 18.68 2.58 12.76
CA TYR A 388 19.56 2.71 11.60
C TYR A 388 18.91 3.68 10.60
N HIS A 389 19.65 4.71 10.21
CA HIS A 389 19.20 5.64 9.17
C HIS A 389 19.46 5.01 7.81
N ILE A 390 18.40 4.58 7.12
CA ILE A 390 18.49 3.84 5.85
C ILE A 390 18.67 4.76 4.67
N ALA A 391 17.80 5.78 4.55
CA ALA A 391 17.82 6.72 3.44
C ALA A 391 17.47 8.12 3.90
N ALA A 392 18.22 9.09 3.42
CA ALA A 392 17.97 10.50 3.62
C ALA A 392 17.35 11.13 2.36
N GLU A 393 16.68 12.27 2.54
CA GLU A 393 16.12 13.09 1.45
C GLU A 393 15.20 12.36 0.47
N THR A 394 14.44 11.34 0.94
CA THR A 394 13.51 10.60 0.10
C THR A 394 12.37 11.46 -0.45
N LYS A 395 12.16 12.65 0.16
CA LYS A 395 11.11 13.64 -0.12
C LYS A 395 9.71 13.18 0.30
N MET A 396 8.92 14.15 0.73
CA MET A 396 7.50 13.96 1.13
C MET A 396 6.53 14.10 -0.04
N LYS A 397 7.00 14.57 -1.19
CA LYS A 397 6.23 14.78 -2.41
C LYS A 397 6.83 13.93 -3.53
N PRO A 398 6.01 13.48 -4.49
CA PRO A 398 4.55 13.64 -4.60
C PRO A 398 3.78 12.69 -3.66
N ASP A 399 4.47 11.85 -2.91
CA ASP A 399 3.95 10.93 -1.90
C ASP A 399 5.08 10.53 -0.95
N HIS A 400 4.73 9.94 0.20
CA HIS A 400 5.64 9.46 1.23
C HIS A 400 6.39 8.20 0.80
N SER A 401 7.35 7.75 1.63
CA SER A 401 8.22 6.62 1.28
C SER A 401 7.58 5.25 1.47
N HIS A 402 6.64 5.10 2.39
CA HIS A 402 5.90 3.86 2.64
C HIS A 402 6.80 2.61 2.73
N PRO A 403 7.73 2.53 3.70
CA PRO A 403 8.61 1.38 3.82
C PRO A 403 7.83 0.10 4.09
N ALA A 404 8.25 -1.01 3.47
CA ALA A 404 7.66 -2.33 3.68
C ALA A 404 8.71 -3.43 3.60
N PHE A 405 8.52 -4.50 4.39
CA PHE A 405 9.43 -5.63 4.44
C PHE A 405 9.06 -6.72 3.45
N GLY A 406 10.07 -7.35 2.87
CA GLY A 406 9.94 -8.56 2.10
C GLY A 406 9.54 -9.78 2.97
N PRO A 407 9.03 -10.84 2.33
CA PRO A 407 8.69 -12.08 3.04
C PRO A 407 9.89 -12.77 3.67
N ASP A 408 11.09 -12.45 3.25
CA ASP A 408 12.38 -12.90 3.78
C ASP A 408 12.81 -12.21 5.09
N CYS A 409 12.06 -11.19 5.54
CA CYS A 409 12.37 -10.35 6.68
C CYS A 409 13.71 -9.60 6.59
N ASN A 410 14.40 -9.67 5.45
CA ASN A 410 15.72 -9.07 5.21
C ASN A 410 15.72 -8.00 4.11
N THR A 411 14.72 -8.00 3.26
CA THR A 411 14.54 -6.99 2.22
C THR A 411 13.62 -5.88 2.71
N LEU A 412 14.09 -4.63 2.62
CA LEU A 412 13.27 -3.43 2.85
C LEU A 412 13.07 -2.71 1.54
N ILE A 413 11.82 -2.43 1.16
CA ILE A 413 11.49 -1.59 0.01
C ILE A 413 10.89 -0.27 0.47
N PHE A 414 11.05 0.77 -0.34
CA PHE A 414 10.40 2.06 -0.17
C PHE A 414 10.39 2.83 -1.49
N GLN A 415 9.57 3.86 -1.59
CA GLN A 415 9.57 4.76 -2.75
C GLN A 415 10.25 6.08 -2.40
N SER A 416 10.87 6.73 -3.40
CA SER A 416 11.65 7.95 -3.18
C SER A 416 11.54 8.93 -4.33
N GLY A 417 11.38 10.21 -4.00
CA GLY A 417 11.46 11.33 -4.93
C GLY A 417 12.86 11.98 -5.02
N HIS A 418 13.87 11.38 -4.41
CA HIS A 418 15.22 11.95 -4.28
C HIS A 418 15.79 12.48 -5.60
N PHE A 419 15.90 11.63 -6.62
CA PHE A 419 16.51 11.96 -7.92
C PHE A 419 15.70 12.93 -8.77
N THR A 420 14.43 13.14 -8.46
CA THR A 420 13.53 14.02 -9.21
C THR A 420 13.18 15.28 -8.45
N ASN A 421 13.81 15.50 -7.30
CA ASN A 421 13.49 16.56 -6.37
C ASN A 421 11.99 16.64 -6.03
N GLY A 422 11.40 15.46 -5.75
CA GLY A 422 10.00 15.33 -5.37
C GLY A 422 8.99 15.49 -6.50
N LYS A 423 9.41 15.42 -7.78
CA LYS A 423 8.48 15.49 -8.92
C LYS A 423 7.89 14.12 -9.29
N ARG A 424 8.64 13.06 -9.13
CA ARG A 424 8.27 11.66 -9.44
C ARG A 424 8.86 10.75 -8.40
N LEU A 425 8.25 9.59 -8.23
CA LEU A 425 8.73 8.53 -7.35
C LEU A 425 9.41 7.44 -8.15
N ASN A 426 10.45 6.88 -7.54
CA ASN A 426 11.16 5.69 -7.99
C ASN A 426 11.13 4.64 -6.89
N LEU A 427 11.19 3.39 -7.28
CA LEU A 427 11.14 2.27 -6.36
C LEU A 427 12.54 1.90 -5.90
N MET A 428 12.71 1.74 -4.59
CA MET A 428 14.00 1.49 -3.94
C MET A 428 13.93 0.21 -3.12
N MET A 429 15.08 -0.46 -2.98
CA MET A 429 15.24 -1.69 -2.20
C MET A 429 16.57 -1.64 -1.46
N VAL A 430 16.58 -2.19 -0.25
CA VAL A 430 17.77 -2.32 0.60
C VAL A 430 17.82 -3.75 1.16
N ASP A 431 19.00 -4.32 1.14
CA ASP A 431 19.36 -5.59 1.77
C ASP A 431 19.86 -5.27 3.19
N LEU A 432 19.13 -5.71 4.20
CA LEU A 432 19.41 -5.37 5.61
C LEU A 432 20.69 -6.00 6.12
N ASP A 433 21.10 -7.18 5.65
CA ASP A 433 22.38 -7.81 6.02
C ASP A 433 23.57 -6.93 5.65
N LYS A 434 23.43 -6.03 4.70
CA LYS A 434 24.47 -5.05 4.30
C LYS A 434 24.46 -3.78 5.13
N VAL A 435 23.41 -3.56 5.90
CA VAL A 435 23.23 -2.34 6.72
C VAL A 435 23.53 -2.62 8.18
N VAL A 436 23.02 -3.75 8.69
CA VAL A 436 23.14 -4.13 10.09
C VAL A 436 24.33 -5.07 10.23
N LYS A 437 25.47 -4.51 10.66
CA LYS A 437 26.69 -5.27 10.91
C LYS A 437 26.97 -5.34 12.40
#